data_d4d4aeafa15bfcf46b7be74304a3bc35
#
_entry.id   d4d4aeafa15bfcf46b7be74304a3bc35
#
_cell.length_a   1.000
_cell.length_b   1.000
_cell.length_c   1.000
_cell.angle_alpha   90.00
_cell.angle_beta   90.00
_cell.angle_gamma   90.00
#
_symmetry.space_group_name_H-M   'P 1'
#
loop_
_entity.id
_entity.type
_entity.pdbx_description
1 polymer ?
#
loop_
_entity_poly.entity_id
_entity_poly.type
_entity_poly.pdbx_seq_one_letter_code
_entity_poly.pdbx_strand_id
1 'polypeptide(L)'
;MKKHSIKLTALALALVLTAALALTGCGSKDGDSAATIQIAVPNDTTNEARALLLLEKNGIIKLADGAGITATKNDIVENPYGVEIVETEAAQIPNILQDVDYAVINSNYAINAGLNPVADSLVIEGSSSAY
;
A
#
# COMPACT_ATOMS: atom_id res chain seq x y z
N MET A 1 -41.25 -42.52 40.43
CA MET A 1 -40.14 -42.60 39.50
C MET A 1 -40.15 -41.54 38.38
N LYS A 2 -40.89 -40.43 38.48
CA LYS A 2 -40.94 -39.36 37.42
C LYS A 2 -40.16 -38.06 37.73
N LYS A 3 -39.67 -37.91 38.99
CA LYS A 3 -39.03 -36.65 39.42
C LYS A 3 -37.53 -36.53 39.11
N HIS A 4 -36.85 -37.62 38.81
CA HIS A 4 -35.42 -37.61 38.52
C HIS A 4 -35.09 -37.36 37.01
N SER A 5 -36.03 -37.72 36.12
CA SER A 5 -35.87 -37.54 34.67
C SER A 5 -35.86 -36.07 34.25
N ILE A 6 -36.68 -35.23 34.90
CA ILE A 6 -36.80 -33.81 34.57
C ILE A 6 -35.54 -33.02 34.97
N LYS A 7 -34.91 -33.42 36.10
CA LYS A 7 -33.68 -32.76 36.55
C LYS A 7 -32.46 -33.10 35.69
N LEU A 8 -32.39 -34.33 35.18
CA LEU A 8 -31.31 -34.74 34.27
C LEU A 8 -31.44 -34.09 32.90
N THR A 9 -32.65 -33.95 32.35
CA THR A 9 -32.87 -33.28 31.08
C THR A 9 -32.60 -31.77 31.15
N ALA A 10 -32.96 -31.13 32.28
CA ALA A 10 -32.65 -29.73 32.49
C ALA A 10 -31.13 -29.46 32.62
N LEU A 11 -30.41 -30.38 33.29
CA LEU A 11 -28.96 -30.27 33.42
C LEU A 11 -28.24 -30.51 32.08
N ALA A 12 -28.71 -31.47 31.27
CA ALA A 12 -28.17 -31.73 29.96
C ALA A 12 -28.40 -30.56 28.98
N LEU A 13 -29.58 -29.91 29.05
CA LEU A 13 -29.89 -28.75 28.24
C LEU A 13 -29.04 -27.52 28.62
N ALA A 14 -28.77 -27.32 29.90
CA ALA A 14 -27.90 -26.25 30.39
C ALA A 14 -26.44 -26.45 29.95
N LEU A 15 -25.96 -27.69 29.92
CA LEU A 15 -24.59 -28.01 29.48
C LEU A 15 -24.41 -27.81 27.98
N VAL A 16 -25.43 -28.10 27.17
CA VAL A 16 -25.38 -27.87 25.70
C VAL A 16 -25.42 -26.37 25.37
N LEU A 17 -26.19 -25.58 26.14
CA LEU A 17 -26.22 -24.13 25.92
C LEU A 17 -24.88 -23.44 26.27
N THR A 18 -24.17 -23.90 27.29
CA THR A 18 -22.87 -23.34 27.67
C THR A 18 -21.76 -23.74 26.72
N ALA A 19 -21.84 -24.91 26.07
CA ALA A 19 -20.88 -25.32 25.04
C ALA A 19 -21.06 -24.54 23.71
N ALA A 20 -22.26 -24.06 23.40
CA ALA A 20 -22.52 -23.27 22.20
C ALA A 20 -22.02 -21.82 22.29
N LEU A 21 -21.79 -21.26 23.48
CA LEU A 21 -21.22 -19.91 23.62
C LEU A 21 -19.69 -19.87 23.59
N ALA A 22 -19.01 -21.03 23.63
CA ALA A 22 -17.57 -21.08 23.64
C ALA A 22 -16.93 -21.13 22.20
N LEU A 23 -17.75 -21.23 21.14
CA LEU A 23 -17.26 -21.30 19.74
C LEU A 23 -17.43 -20.00 18.94
N THR A 24 -17.88 -18.90 19.54
CA THR A 24 -17.89 -17.58 18.89
C THR A 24 -16.68 -16.74 19.28
N GLY A 25 -15.58 -17.38 19.59
CA GLY A 25 -14.25 -16.77 19.60
C GLY A 25 -13.67 -16.77 18.20
N CYS A 26 -14.30 -16.10 17.22
CA CYS A 26 -13.58 -15.53 16.09
C CYS A 26 -12.65 -14.48 16.69
N GLY A 27 -11.45 -14.90 17.03
CA GLY A 27 -10.32 -14.00 17.16
C GLY A 27 -10.13 -13.35 15.79
N SER A 28 -10.74 -12.21 15.57
CA SER A 28 -10.20 -11.22 14.68
C SER A 28 -8.81 -10.97 15.22
N LYS A 29 -7.80 -11.59 14.60
CA LYS A 29 -6.49 -10.96 14.53
C LYS A 29 -6.73 -9.71 13.72
N ASP A 30 -7.11 -8.65 14.38
CA ASP A 30 -6.76 -7.31 13.97
C ASP A 30 -5.24 -7.29 14.03
N GLY A 31 -4.62 -7.85 12.99
CA GLY A 31 -3.30 -7.44 12.59
C GLY A 31 -3.49 -5.96 12.30
N ASP A 32 -2.88 -5.14 13.13
CA ASP A 32 -2.56 -3.76 12.83
C ASP A 32 -1.71 -3.80 11.55
N SER A 33 -2.39 -3.88 10.41
CA SER A 33 -1.83 -3.63 9.09
C SER A 33 -1.63 -2.13 9.11
N ALA A 34 -0.48 -1.68 9.59
CA ALA A 34 -0.04 -0.33 9.34
C ALA A 34 -0.31 -0.09 7.85
N ALA A 35 -1.18 0.88 7.55
CA ALA A 35 -1.55 1.16 6.17
C ALA A 35 -0.25 1.38 5.39
N THR A 36 0.02 0.53 4.40
CA THR A 36 1.22 0.61 3.59
C THR A 36 1.10 1.87 2.73
N ILE A 37 2.08 2.76 2.79
CA ILE A 37 2.11 3.97 1.95
C ILE A 37 2.28 3.55 0.50
N GLN A 38 1.31 3.86 -0.35
CA GLN A 38 1.34 3.54 -1.77
C GLN A 38 1.82 4.72 -2.60
N ILE A 39 2.82 4.48 -3.45
CA ILE A 39 3.36 5.49 -4.36
C ILE A 39 3.22 4.99 -5.80
N ALA A 40 2.36 5.65 -6.59
CA ALA A 40 2.23 5.35 -8.01
C ALA A 40 3.41 5.91 -8.79
N VAL A 41 3.96 5.10 -9.70
CA VAL A 41 5.04 5.47 -10.62
C VAL A 41 4.71 5.02 -12.04
N PRO A 42 5.25 5.68 -13.09
CA PRO A 42 5.13 5.20 -14.47
C PRO A 42 5.71 3.80 -14.64
N ASN A 43 5.08 2.98 -15.46
CA ASN A 43 5.51 1.60 -15.74
C ASN A 43 6.40 1.46 -16.99
N ASP A 44 6.71 2.55 -17.66
CA ASP A 44 7.68 2.53 -18.77
C ASP A 44 9.11 2.70 -18.24
N THR A 45 10.05 1.97 -18.82
CA THR A 45 11.43 1.82 -18.34
C THR A 45 12.10 3.15 -18.00
N THR A 46 11.93 4.17 -18.86
CA THR A 46 12.61 5.46 -18.67
C THR A 46 12.00 6.26 -17.53
N ASN A 47 10.67 6.37 -17.48
CA ASN A 47 10.01 7.19 -16.47
C ASN A 47 9.92 6.46 -15.13
N GLU A 48 9.85 5.12 -15.10
CA GLU A 48 9.98 4.34 -13.86
C GLU A 48 11.33 4.61 -13.19
N ALA A 49 12.44 4.45 -13.94
CA ALA A 49 13.77 4.71 -13.41
C ALA A 49 13.92 6.14 -12.88
N ARG A 50 13.40 7.14 -13.60
CA ARG A 50 13.40 8.54 -13.13
C ARG A 50 12.61 8.73 -11.85
N ALA A 51 11.42 8.11 -11.75
CA ALA A 51 10.61 8.17 -10.57
C ALA A 51 11.33 7.56 -9.36
N LEU A 52 11.94 6.39 -9.53
CA LEU A 52 12.68 5.72 -8.46
C LEU A 52 13.92 6.51 -8.03
N LEU A 53 14.67 7.10 -8.97
CA LEU A 53 15.80 7.97 -8.67
C LEU A 53 15.37 9.25 -7.92
N LEU A 54 14.19 9.80 -8.24
CA LEU A 54 13.61 10.93 -7.51
C LEU A 54 13.28 10.53 -6.07
N LEU A 55 12.70 9.37 -5.84
CA LEU A 55 12.41 8.84 -4.51
C LEU A 55 13.69 8.57 -3.72
N GLU A 56 14.73 8.00 -4.35
CA GLU A 56 16.04 7.80 -3.74
C GLU A 56 16.69 9.11 -3.33
N LYS A 57 16.73 10.09 -4.22
CA LYS A 57 17.29 11.42 -3.95
C LYS A 57 16.64 12.11 -2.74
N ASN A 58 15.38 11.81 -2.49
CA ASN A 58 14.63 12.34 -1.35
C ASN A 58 14.66 11.42 -0.11
N GLY A 59 15.45 10.34 -0.13
CA GLY A 59 15.63 9.45 1.01
C GLY A 59 14.42 8.55 1.32
N ILE A 60 13.52 8.37 0.36
CA ILE A 60 12.32 7.52 0.53
C ILE A 60 12.69 6.05 0.38
N ILE A 61 13.54 5.74 -0.59
CA ILE A 61 14.08 4.40 -0.86
C ILE A 61 15.57 4.49 -1.12
N LYS A 62 16.25 3.33 -1.22
CA LYS A 62 17.59 3.23 -1.77
C LYS A 62 17.63 2.17 -2.85
N LEU A 63 18.26 2.49 -3.95
CA LEU A 63 18.47 1.59 -5.09
C LEU A 63 19.81 0.86 -4.98
N ALA A 64 19.91 -0.27 -5.65
CA ALA A 64 21.17 -1.00 -5.78
C ALA A 64 22.22 -0.15 -6.53
N ASP A 65 23.47 -0.28 -6.13
CA ASP A 65 24.58 0.42 -6.77
C ASP A 65 24.60 0.10 -8.28
N GLY A 66 24.59 1.15 -9.11
CA GLY A 66 24.64 1.03 -10.55
C GLY A 66 23.29 0.80 -11.25
N ALA A 67 22.16 0.74 -10.54
CA ALA A 67 20.84 0.62 -11.16
C ALA A 67 20.55 1.79 -12.13
N GLY A 68 20.83 3.03 -11.70
CA GLY A 68 20.81 4.23 -12.55
C GLY A 68 19.55 4.36 -13.40
N ILE A 69 19.77 4.70 -14.68
CA ILE A 69 18.68 4.99 -15.64
C ILE A 69 17.89 3.77 -16.12
N THR A 70 18.21 2.59 -15.62
CA THR A 70 17.49 1.33 -15.90
C THR A 70 16.87 0.75 -14.64
N ALA A 71 16.85 1.52 -13.55
CA ALA A 71 16.29 1.09 -12.28
C ALA A 71 14.83 0.67 -12.40
N THR A 72 14.49 -0.42 -11.74
CA THR A 72 13.15 -0.95 -11.57
C THR A 72 12.84 -1.08 -10.07
N LYS A 73 11.60 -1.30 -9.68
CA LYS A 73 11.26 -1.55 -8.27
C LYS A 73 12.01 -2.73 -7.65
N ASN A 74 12.50 -3.68 -8.47
CA ASN A 74 13.28 -4.83 -8.01
C ASN A 74 14.70 -4.44 -7.56
N ASP A 75 15.15 -3.25 -7.93
CA ASP A 75 16.45 -2.71 -7.54
C ASP A 75 16.42 -1.96 -6.20
N ILE A 76 15.28 -1.90 -5.53
CA ILE A 76 15.15 -1.29 -4.20
C ILE A 76 15.79 -2.20 -3.16
N VAL A 77 16.88 -1.73 -2.55
CA VAL A 77 17.64 -2.46 -1.52
C VAL A 77 17.32 -2.00 -0.10
N GLU A 78 16.87 -0.75 0.08
CA GLU A 78 16.38 -0.25 1.37
C GLU A 78 15.04 0.47 1.17
N ASN A 79 14.10 0.21 2.07
CA ASN A 79 12.77 0.79 2.07
C ASN A 79 12.35 1.10 3.53
N PRO A 80 12.94 2.14 4.13
CA PRO A 80 12.78 2.42 5.56
C PRO A 80 11.35 2.78 5.95
N TYR A 81 10.54 3.27 5.01
CA TYR A 81 9.14 3.66 5.25
C TYR A 81 8.15 2.58 4.87
N GLY A 82 8.61 1.43 4.33
CA GLY A 82 7.75 0.35 3.89
C GLY A 82 6.81 0.76 2.75
N VAL A 83 7.24 1.64 1.84
CA VAL A 83 6.41 2.09 0.73
C VAL A 83 6.17 0.97 -0.28
N GLU A 84 4.97 0.91 -0.82
CA GLU A 84 4.59 0.04 -1.93
C GLU A 84 4.65 0.82 -3.25
N ILE A 85 5.43 0.33 -4.20
CA ILE A 85 5.52 0.95 -5.54
C ILE A 85 4.44 0.35 -6.43
N VAL A 86 3.50 1.21 -6.86
CA VAL A 86 2.39 0.88 -7.74
C VAL A 86 2.72 1.32 -9.17
N GLU A 87 3.15 0.37 -10.00
CA GLU A 87 3.47 0.64 -11.41
C GLU A 87 2.19 0.83 -12.22
N THR A 88 2.06 1.97 -12.86
CA THR A 88 0.87 2.38 -13.61
C THR A 88 1.25 3.03 -14.92
N GLU A 89 0.46 2.87 -15.96
CA GLU A 89 0.65 3.62 -17.21
C GLU A 89 0.69 5.13 -16.93
N ALA A 90 1.73 5.82 -17.41
CA ALA A 90 2.00 7.23 -17.07
C ALA A 90 0.79 8.16 -17.30
N ALA A 91 0.04 7.93 -18.39
CA ALA A 91 -1.17 8.70 -18.71
C ALA A 91 -2.35 8.45 -17.74
N GLN A 92 -2.34 7.33 -17.01
CA GLN A 92 -3.39 6.97 -16.08
C GLN A 92 -3.12 7.42 -14.64
N ILE A 93 -1.88 7.76 -14.31
CA ILE A 93 -1.53 8.15 -12.94
C ILE A 93 -2.38 9.31 -12.41
N PRO A 94 -2.67 10.39 -13.17
CA PRO A 94 -3.53 11.45 -12.68
C PRO A 94 -4.95 11.00 -12.30
N ASN A 95 -5.44 9.92 -12.91
CA ASN A 95 -6.80 9.40 -12.67
C ASN A 95 -6.91 8.60 -11.38
N ILE A 96 -5.79 8.09 -10.85
CA ILE A 96 -5.75 7.24 -9.65
C ILE A 96 -5.23 7.98 -8.41
N LEU A 97 -5.10 9.30 -8.46
CA LEU A 97 -4.58 10.09 -7.31
C LEU A 97 -5.41 9.95 -6.03
N GLN A 98 -6.66 9.52 -6.12
CA GLN A 98 -7.52 9.28 -4.97
C GLN A 98 -7.34 7.87 -4.38
N ASP A 99 -6.67 6.98 -5.11
CA ASP A 99 -6.52 5.56 -4.77
C ASP A 99 -5.14 5.25 -4.17
N VAL A 100 -4.21 6.21 -4.21
CA VAL A 100 -2.84 6.09 -3.70
C VAL A 100 -2.48 7.26 -2.80
N ASP A 101 -1.48 7.10 -1.94
CA ASP A 101 -1.06 8.18 -1.03
C ASP A 101 -0.22 9.24 -1.74
N TYR A 102 0.64 8.82 -2.68
CA TYR A 102 1.49 9.69 -3.49
C TYR A 102 1.62 9.16 -4.91
N ALA A 103 2.03 10.03 -5.82
CA ALA A 103 2.31 9.66 -7.20
C ALA A 103 3.46 10.47 -7.79
N VAL A 104 4.27 9.84 -8.63
CA VAL A 104 5.24 10.54 -9.50
C VAL A 104 4.62 10.68 -10.88
N ILE A 105 4.42 11.91 -11.33
CA ILE A 105 3.69 12.23 -12.56
C ILE A 105 4.59 13.05 -13.49
N ASN A 106 4.65 12.66 -14.75
CA ASN A 106 5.30 13.48 -15.78
C ASN A 106 4.53 14.78 -15.98
N SER A 107 5.24 15.90 -16.09
CA SER A 107 4.64 17.24 -16.14
C SER A 107 3.58 17.42 -17.24
N ASN A 108 3.75 16.80 -18.41
CA ASN A 108 2.77 16.86 -19.49
C ASN A 108 1.43 16.22 -19.10
N TYR A 109 1.43 15.09 -18.39
CA TYR A 109 0.21 14.44 -17.91
C TYR A 109 -0.42 15.19 -16.75
N ALA A 110 0.39 15.76 -15.86
CA ALA A 110 -0.10 16.64 -14.79
C ALA A 110 -0.84 17.84 -15.36
N ILE A 111 -0.25 18.56 -16.33
CA ILE A 111 -0.86 19.72 -16.98
C ILE A 111 -2.16 19.33 -17.69
N ASN A 112 -2.19 18.24 -18.43
CA ASN A 112 -3.38 17.76 -19.13
C ASN A 112 -4.52 17.41 -18.17
N ALA A 113 -4.19 17.01 -16.95
CA ALA A 113 -5.16 16.73 -15.88
C ALA A 113 -5.57 17.99 -15.08
N GLY A 114 -5.08 19.16 -15.46
CA GLY A 114 -5.39 20.43 -14.78
C GLY A 114 -4.57 20.69 -13.51
N LEU A 115 -3.52 19.90 -13.25
CA LEU A 115 -2.60 20.11 -12.14
C LEU A 115 -1.50 21.11 -12.53
N ASN A 116 -1.00 21.82 -11.53
CA ASN A 116 0.17 22.69 -11.69
C ASN A 116 1.42 21.95 -11.17
N PRO A 117 2.35 21.50 -12.04
CA PRO A 117 3.52 20.72 -11.62
C PRO A 117 4.40 21.41 -10.58
N VAL A 118 4.39 22.74 -10.51
CA VAL A 118 5.20 23.49 -9.55
C VAL A 118 4.44 23.74 -8.24
N ALA A 119 3.15 24.10 -8.33
CA ALA A 119 2.38 24.51 -7.16
C ALA A 119 1.79 23.32 -6.40
N ASP A 120 1.44 22.24 -7.13
CA ASP A 120 0.76 21.07 -6.56
C ASP A 120 1.72 19.92 -6.20
N SER A 121 3.02 20.01 -6.57
CA SER A 121 4.00 18.98 -6.23
C SER A 121 4.67 19.23 -4.88
N LEU A 122 4.96 18.13 -4.17
CA LEU A 122 5.80 18.15 -2.96
C LEU A 122 7.30 18.25 -3.33
N VAL A 123 7.67 17.60 -4.41
CA VAL A 123 9.05 17.55 -4.94
C VAL A 123 8.98 17.58 -6.45
N ILE A 124 9.92 18.26 -7.08
CA ILE A 124 10.08 18.28 -8.53
C ILE A 124 11.51 17.87 -8.92
N GLU A 125 11.63 17.15 -10.03
CA GLU A 125 12.91 16.79 -10.59
C GLU A 125 13.69 18.05 -10.99
N GLY A 126 14.93 18.18 -10.53
CA GLY A 126 15.75 19.34 -10.83
C GLY A 126 16.39 19.27 -12.21
N SER A 127 16.87 20.42 -12.70
CA SER A 127 17.59 20.54 -13.98
C SER A 127 18.95 19.81 -14.02
N SER A 128 19.42 19.32 -12.87
CA SER A 128 20.65 18.49 -12.73
C SER A 128 20.33 16.99 -12.70
N SER A 129 19.14 16.59 -13.08
CA SER A 129 18.78 15.19 -13.23
C SER A 129 19.64 14.53 -14.33
N ALA A 130 19.84 13.22 -14.21
CA ALA A 130 20.63 12.42 -15.17
C ALA A 130 19.95 12.27 -16.54
N TYR A 131 18.81 12.91 -16.75
CA TYR A 131 18.01 12.90 -18.01
C TYR A 131 17.84 14.29 -18.58
#